data_9d0c9540aaaf036aac2d128c248e1a12
#
_entry.id   9d0c9540aaaf036aac2d128c248e1a12
#
_cell.length_a   1.000
_cell.length_b   1.000
_cell.length_c   1.000
_cell.angle_alpha   90.00
_cell.angle_beta   90.00
_cell.angle_gamma   90.00
#
_symmetry.space_group_name_H-M   'P 1'
#
loop_
_entity.id
_entity.type
_entity.pdbx_description
1 polymer ?
#
loop_
_entity_poly.entity_id
_entity_poly.type
_entity_poly.pdbx_seq_one_letter_code
_entity_poly.pdbx_strand_id
1 'polypeptide(L)'
;MKLSVPGRATGAVVVAAVTLLTTGAITGAAPAPTAAAAAPDIPVANVKAHLAQLQSIATANGGNRAHGRTGYKASIDHVKAKLDAAGFTTTLQQFTSSGRTGYNLIADWPGGDANQVVMAGSHLDSVTAGPGINDNGSGSAAILETALAVSRAQYQPAKHLRFAWWGAEELGMVGSKYYVNGLSSANRAKISDYLNFDMIGSPNPGYFVYDDDPTIEKTFKDYFAGVGIATEPETEGDGRSDHSPFKSVGIPVGGLFSGADYIKTAAQAAKWGGTSGQAFDRCYHASCDTASNIDDTALNRNADALAYAVWTLSS
;
A
#
# COMPACT_ATOMS: atom_id res chain seq x y z
N MET A 1 -76.57 -12.84 -87.53
CA MET A 1 -76.82 -14.05 -86.65
C MET A 1 -75.54 -14.43 -85.94
N LYS A 2 -75.40 -14.14 -84.78
CA LYS A 2 -74.58 -14.64 -83.66
C LYS A 2 -74.31 -13.50 -82.64
N LEU A 3 -74.89 -13.69 -81.53
CA LEU A 3 -74.80 -12.83 -80.35
C LEU A 3 -73.41 -12.87 -79.74
N SER A 4 -72.90 -11.77 -79.31
CA SER A 4 -71.71 -11.64 -78.52
C SER A 4 -72.07 -11.02 -77.15
N VAL A 5 -71.71 -11.69 -76.07
CA VAL A 5 -71.92 -11.33 -74.69
C VAL A 5 -70.80 -10.43 -74.22
N PRO A 6 -71.05 -9.36 -73.45
CA PRO A 6 -69.96 -8.55 -72.92
C PRO A 6 -69.34 -9.10 -71.67
N GLY A 7 -68.03 -9.15 -71.64
CA GLY A 7 -67.25 -9.57 -70.47
C GLY A 7 -67.19 -8.51 -69.39
N ARG A 8 -67.33 -8.95 -68.16
CA ARG A 8 -67.19 -8.19 -66.89
C ARG A 8 -65.74 -7.84 -66.65
N ALA A 9 -65.42 -6.60 -66.45
CA ALA A 9 -64.16 -6.13 -65.96
C ALA A 9 -64.12 -6.24 -64.42
N THR A 10 -63.21 -7.02 -63.89
CA THR A 10 -62.91 -7.12 -62.47
C THR A 10 -61.84 -6.08 -62.13
N GLY A 11 -62.22 -5.09 -61.33
CA GLY A 11 -61.28 -4.11 -60.80
C GLY A 11 -60.46 -4.72 -59.67
N ALA A 12 -59.14 -4.69 -59.77
CA ALA A 12 -58.23 -5.05 -58.71
C ALA A 12 -58.05 -3.86 -57.77
N VAL A 13 -58.43 -4.02 -56.51
CA VAL A 13 -58.16 -3.07 -55.44
C VAL A 13 -56.73 -3.35 -54.89
N VAL A 14 -55.81 -2.40 -55.15
CA VAL A 14 -54.44 -2.45 -54.54
C VAL A 14 -54.54 -1.83 -53.15
N VAL A 15 -54.45 -2.67 -52.10
CA VAL A 15 -54.28 -2.22 -50.74
C VAL A 15 -52.80 -1.96 -50.48
N ALA A 16 -52.40 -0.70 -50.38
CA ALA A 16 -51.07 -0.30 -49.98
C ALA A 16 -50.94 -0.49 -48.43
N ALA A 17 -50.20 -1.48 -48.02
CA ALA A 17 -49.81 -1.67 -46.61
C ALA A 17 -48.68 -0.67 -46.27
N VAL A 18 -49.01 0.34 -45.46
CA VAL A 18 -48.01 1.26 -44.88
C VAL A 18 -47.39 0.58 -43.65
N THR A 19 -46.18 0.06 -43.79
CA THR A 19 -45.38 -0.45 -42.69
C THR A 19 -44.76 0.72 -41.92
N LEU A 20 -45.27 1.05 -40.73
CA LEU A 20 -44.59 1.96 -39.80
C LEU A 20 -43.39 1.21 -39.21
N LEU A 21 -42.20 1.66 -39.64
CA LEU A 21 -40.94 1.30 -38.94
C LEU A 21 -40.84 2.15 -37.68
N THR A 22 -41.18 1.55 -36.52
CA THR A 22 -40.84 2.13 -35.21
C THR A 22 -39.35 1.92 -34.97
N THR A 23 -38.53 2.94 -35.10
CA THR A 23 -37.16 2.95 -34.62
C THR A 23 -37.20 2.97 -33.12
N GLY A 24 -37.11 1.80 -32.46
CA GLY A 24 -36.90 1.65 -31.03
C GLY A 24 -35.51 2.19 -30.73
N ALA A 25 -35.41 3.33 -30.05
CA ALA A 25 -34.16 3.79 -29.45
C ALA A 25 -33.76 2.79 -28.37
N ILE A 26 -32.71 2.00 -28.61
CA ILE A 26 -32.05 1.20 -27.59
C ILE A 26 -31.33 2.20 -26.67
N THR A 27 -31.99 2.61 -25.59
CA THR A 27 -31.31 3.27 -24.48
C THR A 27 -30.41 2.23 -23.82
N GLY A 28 -29.14 2.22 -24.22
CA GLY A 28 -28.11 1.45 -23.52
C GLY A 28 -28.08 1.94 -22.08
N ALA A 29 -28.55 1.14 -21.14
CA ALA A 29 -28.32 1.40 -19.73
C ALA A 29 -26.80 1.47 -19.52
N ALA A 30 -26.30 2.58 -18.94
CA ALA A 30 -24.92 2.64 -18.50
C ALA A 30 -24.64 1.43 -17.59
N PRO A 31 -23.51 0.75 -17.72
CA PRO A 31 -23.18 -0.34 -16.83
C PRO A 31 -23.25 0.19 -15.39
N ALA A 32 -23.94 -0.55 -14.52
CA ALA A 32 -23.97 -0.24 -13.10
C ALA A 32 -22.50 -0.15 -12.60
N PRO A 33 -22.18 0.80 -11.71
CA PRO A 33 -20.85 0.88 -11.14
C PRO A 33 -20.54 -0.50 -10.50
N THR A 34 -19.48 -1.13 -10.97
CA THR A 34 -18.96 -2.34 -10.35
C THR A 34 -18.61 -2.00 -8.91
N ALA A 35 -19.16 -2.76 -7.96
CA ALA A 35 -18.76 -2.58 -6.55
C ALA A 35 -17.22 -2.61 -6.49
N ALA A 36 -16.64 -1.67 -5.75
CA ALA A 36 -15.19 -1.67 -5.51
C ALA A 36 -14.76 -3.04 -5.02
N ALA A 37 -13.72 -3.60 -5.61
CA ALA A 37 -13.21 -4.91 -5.19
C ALA A 37 -12.79 -4.83 -3.72
N ALA A 38 -13.25 -5.78 -2.91
CA ALA A 38 -12.80 -5.86 -1.52
C ALA A 38 -11.28 -6.07 -1.46
N ALA A 39 -10.63 -5.47 -0.48
CA ALA A 39 -9.21 -5.70 -0.23
C ALA A 39 -8.96 -7.20 0.03
N PRO A 40 -7.91 -7.79 -0.55
CA PRO A 40 -7.57 -9.18 -0.29
C PRO A 40 -6.99 -9.34 1.12
N ASP A 41 -7.16 -10.53 1.69
CA ASP A 41 -6.34 -11.01 2.80
C ASP A 41 -4.87 -11.08 2.37
N ILE A 42 -3.96 -10.63 3.22
CA ILE A 42 -2.52 -10.66 2.99
C ILE A 42 -1.92 -11.83 3.79
N PRO A 43 -1.61 -12.97 3.15
CA PRO A 43 -1.15 -14.14 3.89
C PRO A 43 0.15 -13.82 4.66
N VAL A 44 0.10 -13.88 5.98
CA VAL A 44 1.27 -13.59 6.84
C VAL A 44 2.47 -14.48 6.49
N ALA A 45 2.23 -15.71 6.02
CA ALA A 45 3.29 -16.60 5.56
C ALA A 45 4.10 -16.01 4.41
N ASN A 46 3.46 -15.26 3.49
CA ASN A 46 4.15 -14.60 2.39
C ASN A 46 4.97 -13.41 2.89
N VAL A 47 4.40 -12.59 3.79
CA VAL A 47 5.14 -11.48 4.43
C VAL A 47 6.37 -12.02 5.16
N LYS A 48 6.22 -13.10 5.93
CA LYS A 48 7.34 -13.79 6.61
C LYS A 48 8.38 -14.33 5.65
N ALA A 49 8.00 -14.82 4.49
CA ALA A 49 8.96 -15.26 3.46
C ALA A 49 9.82 -14.09 2.96
N HIS A 50 9.24 -12.89 2.83
CA HIS A 50 10.00 -11.68 2.52
C HIS A 50 10.94 -11.29 3.67
N LEU A 51 10.48 -11.36 4.93
CA LEU A 51 11.33 -11.12 6.10
C LEU A 51 12.51 -12.09 6.18
N ALA A 52 12.26 -13.39 5.96
CA ALA A 52 13.31 -14.39 5.92
C ALA A 52 14.36 -14.10 4.84
N GLN A 53 13.93 -13.58 3.69
CA GLN A 53 14.85 -13.18 2.63
C GLN A 53 15.68 -11.94 3.02
N LEU A 54 15.07 -10.92 3.65
CA LEU A 54 15.78 -9.75 4.16
C LEU A 54 16.79 -10.16 5.24
N GLN A 55 16.42 -11.08 6.12
CA GLN A 55 17.34 -11.68 7.11
C GLN A 55 18.53 -12.39 6.44
N SER A 56 18.26 -13.18 5.40
CA SER A 56 19.31 -13.88 4.65
C SER A 56 20.26 -12.91 3.96
N ILE A 57 19.72 -11.84 3.38
CA ILE A 57 20.50 -10.75 2.77
C ILE A 57 21.39 -10.09 3.82
N ALA A 58 20.84 -9.72 4.99
CA ALA A 58 21.62 -9.13 6.07
C ALA A 58 22.76 -10.06 6.50
N THR A 59 22.45 -11.34 6.73
CA THR A 59 23.43 -12.37 7.13
C THR A 59 24.58 -12.49 6.13
N ALA A 60 24.27 -12.52 4.84
CA ALA A 60 25.27 -12.61 3.76
C ALA A 60 26.11 -11.33 3.59
N ASN A 61 25.68 -10.21 4.19
CA ASN A 61 26.27 -8.87 3.98
C ASN A 61 26.74 -8.20 5.28
N GLY A 62 27.28 -8.97 6.21
CA GLY A 62 27.86 -8.43 7.45
C GLY A 62 26.84 -8.15 8.56
N GLY A 63 25.69 -8.81 8.53
CA GLY A 63 24.68 -8.81 9.59
C GLY A 63 23.70 -7.64 9.58
N ASN A 64 23.74 -6.78 8.55
CA ASN A 64 22.85 -5.62 8.50
C ASN A 64 22.50 -5.22 7.05
N ARG A 65 21.51 -4.31 6.94
CA ARG A 65 21.03 -3.71 5.69
C ARG A 65 21.17 -2.18 5.72
N ALA A 66 22.17 -1.71 6.45
CA ALA A 66 22.37 -0.28 6.71
C ALA A 66 22.71 0.51 5.43
N HIS A 67 22.32 1.78 5.40
CA HIS A 67 22.63 2.72 4.33
C HIS A 67 24.10 2.67 3.90
N GLY A 68 24.34 2.65 2.60
CA GLY A 68 25.69 2.63 2.01
C GLY A 68 26.44 1.31 2.20
N ARG A 69 25.79 0.24 2.68
CA ARG A 69 26.31 -1.12 2.79
C ARG A 69 25.76 -2.01 1.69
N THR A 70 26.44 -3.13 1.46
CA THR A 70 26.05 -4.11 0.44
C THR A 70 24.69 -4.76 0.74
N GLY A 71 24.37 -4.99 2.03
CA GLY A 71 23.08 -5.54 2.46
C GLY A 71 21.89 -4.64 2.07
N TYR A 72 22.05 -3.32 2.19
CA TYR A 72 21.02 -2.39 1.73
C TYR A 72 20.79 -2.48 0.22
N LYS A 73 21.90 -2.40 -0.56
CA LYS A 73 21.79 -2.49 -2.03
C LYS A 73 21.19 -3.84 -2.48
N ALA A 74 21.57 -4.93 -1.85
CA ALA A 74 21.01 -6.25 -2.14
C ALA A 74 19.51 -6.34 -1.80
N SER A 75 19.07 -5.67 -0.73
CA SER A 75 17.65 -5.58 -0.38
C SER A 75 16.85 -4.80 -1.43
N ILE A 76 17.36 -3.65 -1.88
CA ILE A 76 16.77 -2.87 -2.98
C ILE A 76 16.66 -3.73 -4.26
N ASP A 77 17.73 -4.42 -4.65
CA ASP A 77 17.74 -5.24 -5.86
C ASP A 77 16.72 -6.39 -5.78
N HIS A 78 16.60 -7.02 -4.60
CA HIS A 78 15.64 -8.09 -4.36
C HIS A 78 14.19 -7.59 -4.50
N VAL A 79 13.84 -6.49 -3.83
CA VAL A 79 12.50 -5.90 -3.88
C VAL A 79 12.16 -5.46 -5.31
N LYS A 80 13.10 -4.74 -5.96
CA LYS A 80 12.94 -4.30 -7.35
C LYS A 80 12.67 -5.46 -8.31
N ALA A 81 13.43 -6.54 -8.23
CA ALA A 81 13.26 -7.68 -9.10
C ALA A 81 11.86 -8.33 -8.97
N LYS A 82 11.31 -8.38 -7.75
CA LYS A 82 9.94 -8.88 -7.52
C LYS A 82 8.88 -7.97 -8.13
N LEU A 83 9.04 -6.66 -7.99
CA LEU A 83 8.11 -5.67 -8.53
C LEU A 83 8.14 -5.62 -10.05
N ASP A 84 9.34 -5.66 -10.66
CA ASP A 84 9.50 -5.73 -12.12
C ASP A 84 8.81 -6.98 -12.68
N ALA A 85 9.00 -8.14 -12.03
CA ALA A 85 8.36 -9.39 -12.42
C ALA A 85 6.83 -9.37 -12.24
N ALA A 86 6.33 -8.53 -11.31
CA ALA A 86 4.91 -8.34 -11.06
C ALA A 86 4.25 -7.28 -11.97
N GLY A 87 5.01 -6.64 -12.87
CA GLY A 87 4.47 -5.69 -13.85
C GLY A 87 4.43 -4.23 -13.38
N PHE A 88 5.11 -3.90 -12.29
CA PHE A 88 5.28 -2.51 -11.86
C PHE A 88 6.32 -1.79 -12.73
N THR A 89 6.12 -0.50 -12.94
CA THR A 89 7.18 0.38 -13.44
C THR A 89 8.01 0.87 -12.26
N THR A 90 9.27 0.43 -12.19
CA THR A 90 10.14 0.78 -11.07
C THR A 90 11.15 1.87 -11.43
N THR A 91 11.37 2.79 -10.50
CA THR A 91 12.39 3.84 -10.59
C THR A 91 13.34 3.75 -9.40
N LEU A 92 14.62 3.71 -9.67
CA LEU A 92 15.67 3.77 -8.66
C LEU A 92 16.19 5.20 -8.55
N GLN A 93 15.81 5.91 -7.50
CA GLN A 93 16.24 7.27 -7.24
C GLN A 93 17.50 7.26 -6.37
N GLN A 94 18.65 7.65 -6.94
CA GLN A 94 19.91 7.70 -6.24
C GLN A 94 20.09 9.03 -5.51
N PHE A 95 20.64 8.98 -4.29
CA PHE A 95 21.09 10.14 -3.52
C PHE A 95 22.41 9.86 -2.81
N THR A 96 22.98 10.89 -2.19
CA THR A 96 24.21 10.76 -1.39
C THR A 96 23.93 11.23 0.02
N SER A 97 24.33 10.43 1.01
CA SER A 97 24.30 10.79 2.43
C SER A 97 25.56 10.27 3.12
N SER A 98 26.17 11.09 3.99
CA SER A 98 27.38 10.74 4.74
C SER A 98 28.51 10.19 3.84
N GLY A 99 28.67 10.76 2.63
CA GLY A 99 29.67 10.33 1.65
C GLY A 99 29.42 8.95 1.01
N ARG A 100 28.22 8.37 1.18
CA ARG A 100 27.84 7.07 0.62
C ARG A 100 26.63 7.22 -0.29
N THR A 101 26.54 6.35 -1.28
CA THR A 101 25.38 6.27 -2.18
C THR A 101 24.23 5.57 -1.47
N GLY A 102 23.06 6.20 -1.52
CA GLY A 102 21.78 5.64 -1.12
C GLY A 102 20.81 5.57 -2.29
N TYR A 103 19.74 4.87 -2.10
CA TYR A 103 18.69 4.68 -3.11
C TYR A 103 17.32 4.72 -2.46
N ASN A 104 16.35 5.33 -3.14
CA ASN A 104 14.94 5.07 -2.94
C ASN A 104 14.45 4.19 -4.09
N LEU A 105 13.62 3.22 -3.82
CA LEU A 105 12.93 2.45 -4.85
C LEU A 105 11.48 2.91 -4.89
N ILE A 106 11.04 3.36 -6.05
CA ILE A 106 9.65 3.79 -6.32
C ILE A 106 9.06 2.81 -7.31
N ALA A 107 7.83 2.35 -7.06
CA ALA A 107 7.12 1.42 -7.93
C ALA A 107 5.71 1.93 -8.22
N ASP A 108 5.42 2.14 -9.49
CA ASP A 108 4.13 2.61 -9.99
C ASP A 108 3.35 1.44 -10.59
N TRP A 109 2.11 1.23 -10.12
CA TRP A 109 1.19 0.27 -10.72
C TRP A 109 0.53 0.90 -11.97
N PRO A 110 0.41 0.17 -13.09
CA PRO A 110 -0.23 0.70 -14.29
C PRO A 110 -1.72 1.01 -14.06
N GLY A 111 -2.16 2.20 -14.45
CA GLY A 111 -3.56 2.62 -14.35
C GLY A 111 -3.83 3.61 -13.22
N GLY A 112 -5.13 3.93 -13.05
CA GLY A 112 -5.60 4.98 -12.14
C GLY A 112 -5.32 6.40 -12.62
N ASP A 113 -5.95 7.38 -11.96
CA ASP A 113 -5.74 8.81 -12.28
C ASP A 113 -4.39 9.28 -11.74
N ALA A 114 -3.45 9.56 -12.63
CA ALA A 114 -2.11 10.05 -12.28
C ALA A 114 -2.09 11.44 -11.60
N ASN A 115 -3.23 12.13 -11.50
CA ASN A 115 -3.36 13.36 -10.74
C ASN A 115 -3.87 13.13 -9.30
N GLN A 116 -4.19 11.89 -8.96
CA GLN A 116 -4.58 11.45 -7.61
C GLN A 116 -3.79 10.20 -7.28
N VAL A 117 -2.75 10.33 -6.47
CA VAL A 117 -1.83 9.25 -6.14
C VAL A 117 -2.01 8.83 -4.68
N VAL A 118 -2.41 7.60 -4.47
CA VAL A 118 -2.30 6.94 -3.16
C VAL A 118 -0.94 6.27 -3.09
N MET A 119 -0.14 6.66 -2.12
CA MET A 119 1.22 6.20 -1.96
C MET A 119 1.42 5.49 -0.63
N ALA A 120 1.98 4.28 -0.66
CA ALA A 120 2.37 3.54 0.55
C ALA A 120 3.90 3.42 0.61
N GLY A 121 4.49 3.71 1.77
CA GLY A 121 5.94 3.71 1.93
C GLY A 121 6.42 3.11 3.25
N SER A 122 7.68 2.67 3.24
CA SER A 122 8.40 2.11 4.37
C SER A 122 9.90 2.23 4.11
N HIS A 123 10.73 2.43 5.12
CA HIS A 123 12.17 2.36 4.88
C HIS A 123 12.66 0.90 4.79
N LEU A 124 13.70 0.71 4.01
CA LEU A 124 14.28 -0.61 3.76
C LEU A 124 15.67 -0.77 4.37
N ASP A 125 16.31 0.32 4.79
CA ASP A 125 17.55 0.24 5.52
C ASP A 125 17.33 -0.19 6.98
N SER A 126 18.40 -0.61 7.62
CA SER A 126 18.47 -0.90 9.04
C SER A 126 19.61 -0.11 9.67
N VAL A 127 19.66 -0.07 11.00
CA VAL A 127 20.88 0.29 11.72
C VAL A 127 22.02 -0.69 11.44
N THR A 128 23.26 -0.31 11.75
CA THR A 128 24.42 -1.21 11.58
C THR A 128 24.50 -2.31 12.63
N ALA A 129 23.75 -2.19 13.72
CA ALA A 129 23.79 -3.12 14.85
C ALA A 129 23.12 -4.47 14.57
N GLY A 130 22.17 -4.52 13.63
CA GLY A 130 21.41 -5.72 13.36
C GLY A 130 20.75 -5.76 11.98
N PRO A 131 20.03 -6.85 11.70
CA PRO A 131 19.38 -7.05 10.40
C PRO A 131 18.15 -6.15 10.19
N GLY A 132 17.55 -5.58 11.26
CA GLY A 132 16.40 -4.68 11.16
C GLY A 132 15.16 -5.37 10.60
N ILE A 133 14.71 -6.48 11.20
CA ILE A 133 13.61 -7.27 10.61
C ILE A 133 12.26 -6.73 11.05
N ASN A 134 12.10 -6.28 12.28
CA ASN A 134 10.94 -5.49 12.65
C ASN A 134 11.13 -4.02 12.22
N ASP A 135 12.30 -3.47 12.46
CA ASP A 135 12.69 -2.09 12.12
C ASP A 135 13.65 -2.03 10.91
N ASN A 136 13.19 -1.83 9.64
CA ASN A 136 11.79 -1.83 9.24
C ASN A 136 11.56 -2.84 8.10
N GLY A 137 12.05 -4.05 8.31
CA GLY A 137 11.71 -5.19 7.44
C GLY A 137 10.21 -5.47 7.44
N SER A 138 9.53 -5.31 8.60
CA SER A 138 8.09 -5.60 8.76
C SER A 138 7.23 -4.74 7.84
N GLY A 139 7.36 -3.43 7.88
CA GLY A 139 6.66 -2.53 6.97
C GLY A 139 7.06 -2.76 5.51
N SER A 140 8.36 -2.87 5.24
CA SER A 140 8.90 -3.10 3.89
C SER A 140 8.38 -4.40 3.25
N ALA A 141 8.27 -5.49 4.01
CA ALA A 141 7.74 -6.77 3.55
C ALA A 141 6.22 -6.72 3.33
N ALA A 142 5.49 -6.05 4.23
CA ALA A 142 4.04 -5.92 4.11
C ALA A 142 3.63 -5.07 2.90
N ILE A 143 4.29 -3.93 2.63
CA ILE A 143 3.99 -3.16 1.41
C ILE A 143 4.40 -3.93 0.14
N LEU A 144 5.46 -4.74 0.18
CA LEU A 144 5.83 -5.58 -0.95
C LEU A 144 4.75 -6.63 -1.24
N GLU A 145 4.29 -7.36 -0.22
CA GLU A 145 3.25 -8.38 -0.43
C GLU A 145 1.92 -7.75 -0.87
N THR A 146 1.57 -6.56 -0.35
CA THR A 146 0.40 -5.79 -0.82
C THR A 146 0.54 -5.39 -2.29
N ALA A 147 1.70 -4.90 -2.71
CA ALA A 147 1.97 -4.60 -4.12
C ALA A 147 1.85 -5.87 -5.00
N LEU A 148 2.39 -7.00 -4.54
CA LEU A 148 2.23 -8.28 -5.25
C LEU A 148 0.76 -8.74 -5.29
N ALA A 149 -0.03 -8.46 -4.24
CA ALA A 149 -1.47 -8.74 -4.23
C ALA A 149 -2.24 -7.87 -5.24
N VAL A 150 -1.88 -6.58 -5.37
CA VAL A 150 -2.40 -5.69 -6.45
C VAL A 150 -2.18 -6.33 -7.82
N SER A 151 -0.97 -6.84 -8.08
CA SER A 151 -0.63 -7.50 -9.35
C SER A 151 -1.42 -8.81 -9.53
N ARG A 152 -1.47 -9.68 -8.53
CA ARG A 152 -2.23 -10.96 -8.61
C ARG A 152 -3.72 -10.74 -8.85
N ALA A 153 -4.29 -9.71 -8.22
CA ALA A 153 -5.69 -9.33 -8.40
C ALA A 153 -5.96 -8.62 -9.74
N GLN A 154 -4.93 -8.24 -10.49
CA GLN A 154 -5.04 -7.35 -11.66
C GLN A 154 -5.90 -6.11 -11.31
N TYR A 155 -5.65 -5.55 -10.13
CA TYR A 155 -6.46 -4.49 -9.55
C TYR A 155 -6.52 -3.26 -10.43
N GLN A 156 -7.71 -2.71 -10.60
CA GLN A 156 -7.96 -1.49 -11.40
C GLN A 156 -8.39 -0.36 -10.46
N PRO A 157 -7.44 0.38 -9.86
CA PRO A 157 -7.76 1.47 -8.97
C PRO A 157 -8.31 2.68 -9.73
N ALA A 158 -9.16 3.49 -9.09
CA ALA A 158 -9.56 4.79 -9.64
C ALA A 158 -8.41 5.80 -9.53
N LYS A 159 -7.72 5.84 -8.38
CA LYS A 159 -6.52 6.66 -8.19
C LYS A 159 -5.26 5.83 -8.51
N HIS A 160 -4.19 6.52 -8.92
CA HIS A 160 -2.91 5.87 -9.20
C HIS A 160 -2.26 5.32 -7.92
N LEU A 161 -1.77 4.08 -7.97
CA LEU A 161 -1.05 3.46 -6.87
C LEU A 161 0.46 3.58 -7.04
N ARG A 162 1.13 4.05 -5.99
CA ARG A 162 2.57 4.11 -5.89
C ARG A 162 3.04 3.50 -4.58
N PHE A 163 4.10 2.69 -4.67
CA PHE A 163 4.77 2.11 -3.50
C PHE A 163 6.21 2.63 -3.44
N ALA A 164 6.74 2.80 -2.22
CA ALA A 164 8.10 3.30 -2.04
C ALA A 164 8.86 2.60 -0.92
N TRP A 165 10.13 2.32 -1.18
CA TRP A 165 11.09 1.83 -0.19
C TRP A 165 12.18 2.87 -0.03
N TRP A 166 12.20 3.48 1.15
CA TRP A 166 13.13 4.57 1.45
C TRP A 166 14.47 4.03 1.93
N GLY A 167 15.51 4.82 1.71
CA GLY A 167 16.83 4.55 2.24
C GLY A 167 17.33 5.65 3.16
N ALA A 168 18.23 5.28 4.06
CA ALA A 168 18.82 6.17 5.04
C ALA A 168 17.76 6.87 5.93
N GLU A 169 16.69 6.17 6.27
CA GLU A 169 15.74 6.61 7.28
C GLU A 169 16.44 6.73 8.62
N GLU A 170 17.21 5.72 8.98
CA GLU A 170 18.02 5.59 10.20
C GLU A 170 19.07 6.70 10.40
N LEU A 171 19.28 7.51 9.38
CA LEU A 171 20.12 8.71 9.41
C LEU A 171 19.27 10.00 9.46
N GLY A 172 17.98 9.87 9.76
CA GLY A 172 17.01 10.97 9.86
C GLY A 172 16.22 11.19 8.59
N MET A 173 15.60 10.13 8.05
CA MET A 173 14.64 10.20 6.93
C MET A 173 15.25 10.81 5.66
N VAL A 174 16.52 10.53 5.38
CA VAL A 174 17.26 11.21 4.29
C VAL A 174 16.64 10.91 2.94
N GLY A 175 16.28 9.66 2.69
CA GLY A 175 15.71 9.23 1.40
C GLY A 175 14.35 9.84 1.11
N SER A 176 13.42 9.77 2.05
CA SER A 176 12.09 10.37 1.89
C SER A 176 12.15 11.90 1.81
N LYS A 177 13.01 12.55 2.59
CA LYS A 177 13.31 13.99 2.46
C LYS A 177 13.84 14.34 1.06
N TYR A 178 14.76 13.53 0.54
CA TYR A 178 15.31 13.73 -0.81
C TYR A 178 14.22 13.61 -1.88
N TYR A 179 13.33 12.62 -1.75
CA TYR A 179 12.20 12.45 -2.65
C TYR A 179 11.25 13.64 -2.61
N VAL A 180 10.75 14.00 -1.42
CA VAL A 180 9.77 15.10 -1.25
C VAL A 180 10.34 16.45 -1.70
N ASN A 181 11.60 16.73 -1.39
CA ASN A 181 12.28 17.97 -1.80
C ASN A 181 12.49 18.06 -3.32
N GLY A 182 12.61 16.91 -4.00
CA GLY A 182 12.73 16.83 -5.45
C GLY A 182 11.40 17.03 -6.18
N LEU A 183 10.25 16.98 -5.49
CA LEU A 183 8.95 17.19 -6.10
C LEU A 183 8.66 18.67 -6.32
N SER A 184 8.18 19.02 -7.53
CA SER A 184 7.55 20.32 -7.77
C SER A 184 6.27 20.44 -6.96
N SER A 185 5.80 21.67 -6.71
CA SER A 185 4.50 21.91 -6.04
C SER A 185 3.33 21.21 -6.78
N ALA A 186 3.36 21.20 -8.10
CA ALA A 186 2.35 20.50 -8.91
C ALA A 186 2.38 18.96 -8.70
N ASN A 187 3.57 18.37 -8.53
CA ASN A 187 3.68 16.93 -8.26
C ASN A 187 3.35 16.58 -6.82
N ARG A 188 3.62 17.48 -5.85
CA ARG A 188 3.16 17.31 -4.46
C ARG A 188 1.64 17.28 -4.38
N ALA A 189 0.97 18.21 -5.08
CA ALA A 189 -0.49 18.31 -5.12
C ALA A 189 -1.19 17.07 -5.73
N LYS A 190 -0.46 16.22 -6.45
CA LYS A 190 -1.00 14.95 -6.98
C LYS A 190 -1.04 13.83 -5.95
N ILE A 191 -0.20 13.87 -4.93
CA ILE A 191 -0.20 12.86 -3.87
C ILE A 191 -1.36 13.18 -2.95
N SER A 192 -2.44 12.41 -3.08
CA SER A 192 -3.67 12.60 -2.28
C SER A 192 -3.50 12.02 -0.88
N ASP A 193 -2.73 10.92 -0.75
CA ASP A 193 -2.57 10.19 0.51
C ASP A 193 -1.17 9.56 0.54
N TYR A 194 -0.44 9.73 1.64
CA TYR A 194 0.78 8.98 1.94
C TYR A 194 0.59 8.11 3.19
N LEU A 195 0.75 6.81 3.03
CA LEU A 195 0.59 5.81 4.07
C LEU A 195 1.97 5.30 4.49
N ASN A 196 2.32 5.45 5.77
CA ASN A 196 3.60 5.04 6.34
C ASN A 196 3.45 3.77 7.19
N PHE A 197 4.37 2.83 7.03
CA PHE A 197 4.38 1.60 7.80
C PHE A 197 5.77 1.37 8.35
N ASP A 198 5.88 1.52 9.66
CA ASP A 198 7.13 1.42 10.38
C ASP A 198 6.94 0.60 11.64
N MET A 199 7.72 -0.50 11.77
CA MET A 199 7.63 -1.43 12.90
C MET A 199 6.20 -1.93 13.16
N ILE A 200 5.64 -2.69 12.21
CA ILE A 200 4.25 -3.19 12.29
C ILE A 200 4.14 -4.65 12.77
N GLY A 201 5.23 -5.24 13.27
CA GLY A 201 5.30 -6.62 13.73
C GLY A 201 5.95 -6.80 15.11
N SER A 202 5.92 -5.80 15.99
CA SER A 202 6.60 -5.81 17.29
C SER A 202 6.21 -7.00 18.16
N PRO A 203 7.16 -7.63 18.89
CA PRO A 203 6.92 -8.90 19.60
C PRO A 203 6.00 -8.77 20.82
N ASN A 204 5.82 -7.57 21.36
CA ASN A 204 4.86 -7.25 22.43
C ASN A 204 3.91 -6.16 21.94
N PRO A 205 3.06 -6.42 20.90
CA PRO A 205 2.54 -5.41 20.02
C PRO A 205 1.48 -4.51 20.65
N GLY A 206 1.44 -3.24 20.22
CA GLY A 206 0.30 -2.34 20.26
C GLY A 206 -0.36 -2.24 18.89
N TYR A 207 -1.49 -1.53 18.83
CA TYR A 207 -2.16 -1.17 17.57
C TYR A 207 -2.35 0.34 17.57
N PHE A 208 -1.33 1.04 17.05
CA PHE A 208 -1.30 2.49 16.98
C PHE A 208 -1.61 2.95 15.56
N VAL A 209 -2.50 3.92 15.46
CA VAL A 209 -2.91 4.54 14.18
C VAL A 209 -2.47 6.00 14.21
N TYR A 210 -1.79 6.45 13.15
CA TYR A 210 -1.42 7.85 13.00
C TYR A 210 -2.68 8.73 12.89
N ASP A 211 -2.73 9.82 13.64
CA ASP A 211 -3.87 10.74 13.73
C ASP A 211 -3.66 12.06 12.96
N ASP A 212 -2.72 12.08 12.02
CA ASP A 212 -2.34 13.26 11.24
C ASP A 212 -3.42 13.72 10.23
N ASP A 213 -4.09 12.76 9.57
CA ASP A 213 -5.19 13.05 8.65
C ASP A 213 -6.44 12.26 9.04
N PRO A 214 -7.60 12.94 9.26
CA PRO A 214 -8.80 12.28 9.80
C PRO A 214 -9.42 11.24 8.83
N THR A 215 -9.19 11.35 7.53
CA THR A 215 -9.70 10.38 6.54
C THR A 215 -8.89 9.10 6.56
N ILE A 216 -7.56 9.24 6.58
CA ILE A 216 -6.64 8.09 6.64
C ILE A 216 -6.76 7.40 8.00
N GLU A 217 -6.77 8.17 9.10
CA GLU A 217 -6.98 7.66 10.46
C GLU A 217 -8.27 6.85 10.55
N LYS A 218 -9.39 7.42 10.07
CA LYS A 218 -10.68 6.75 10.06
C LYS A 218 -10.63 5.45 9.28
N THR A 219 -9.96 5.42 8.14
CA THR A 219 -9.85 4.23 7.29
C THR A 219 -9.21 3.07 8.06
N PHE A 220 -8.10 3.31 8.76
CA PHE A 220 -7.48 2.28 9.60
C PHE A 220 -8.33 1.89 10.80
N LYS A 221 -8.94 2.87 11.48
CA LYS A 221 -9.86 2.61 12.61
C LYS A 221 -11.07 1.78 12.22
N ASP A 222 -11.65 2.02 11.05
CA ASP A 222 -12.78 1.24 10.53
C ASP A 222 -12.38 -0.23 10.31
N TYR A 223 -11.19 -0.48 9.75
CA TYR A 223 -10.68 -1.84 9.61
C TYR A 223 -10.55 -2.54 10.96
N PHE A 224 -9.83 -1.93 11.92
CA PHE A 224 -9.60 -2.52 13.23
C PHE A 224 -10.88 -2.72 14.02
N ALA A 225 -11.83 -1.79 13.95
CA ALA A 225 -13.15 -1.94 14.55
C ALA A 225 -13.91 -3.12 13.93
N GLY A 226 -13.82 -3.30 12.60
CA GLY A 226 -14.43 -4.42 11.88
C GLY A 226 -13.92 -5.79 12.32
N VAL A 227 -12.68 -5.88 12.79
CA VAL A 227 -12.08 -7.11 13.33
C VAL A 227 -12.03 -7.15 14.86
N GLY A 228 -12.71 -6.21 15.54
CA GLY A 228 -12.87 -6.18 16.99
C GLY A 228 -11.60 -5.78 17.77
N ILE A 229 -10.69 -5.01 17.15
CA ILE A 229 -9.45 -4.54 17.77
C ILE A 229 -9.58 -3.05 18.11
N ALA A 230 -9.36 -2.69 19.37
CA ALA A 230 -9.25 -1.31 19.77
C ALA A 230 -7.87 -0.74 19.41
N THR A 231 -7.83 0.47 18.88
CA THR A 231 -6.57 1.19 18.56
C THR A 231 -6.33 2.34 19.53
N GLU A 232 -5.10 2.83 19.55
CA GLU A 232 -4.73 4.11 20.18
C GLU A 232 -4.10 5.02 19.12
N PRO A 233 -4.14 6.36 19.31
CA PRO A 233 -3.36 7.27 18.46
C PRO A 233 -1.87 6.96 18.59
N GLU A 234 -1.16 7.05 17.49
CA GLU A 234 0.29 7.00 17.51
C GLU A 234 0.83 8.35 17.98
N THR A 235 1.63 8.36 19.03
CA THR A 235 2.21 9.58 19.63
C THR A 235 3.72 9.47 19.85
N GLU A 236 4.26 8.27 19.80
CA GLU A 236 5.68 8.01 20.11
C GLU A 236 6.59 8.21 18.91
N GLY A 237 6.08 7.92 17.71
CA GLY A 237 6.76 8.11 16.44
C GLY A 237 6.46 9.43 15.73
N ASP A 238 5.70 10.32 16.37
CA ASP A 238 5.34 11.62 15.80
C ASP A 238 6.55 12.37 15.22
N GLY A 239 6.55 12.51 13.89
CA GLY A 239 7.63 13.18 13.16
C GLY A 239 8.94 12.41 13.08
N ARG A 240 9.01 11.15 13.52
CA ARG A 240 10.23 10.33 13.60
C ARG A 240 10.39 9.31 12.48
N SER A 241 9.40 9.15 11.61
CA SER A 241 9.46 8.26 10.46
C SER A 241 9.13 8.97 9.14
N ASP A 242 9.18 8.27 8.03
CA ASP A 242 9.13 8.79 6.65
C ASP A 242 7.82 9.53 6.27
N HIS A 243 6.78 9.53 7.12
CA HIS A 243 5.61 10.40 6.95
C HIS A 243 5.95 11.88 7.16
N SER A 244 6.91 12.19 8.03
CA SER A 244 7.25 13.55 8.44
C SER A 244 7.62 14.49 7.28
N PRO A 245 8.46 14.11 6.31
CA PRO A 245 8.73 14.95 5.14
C PRO A 245 7.49 15.26 4.29
N PHE A 246 6.57 14.31 4.15
CA PHE A 246 5.32 14.50 3.41
C PHE A 246 4.37 15.44 4.15
N LYS A 247 4.17 15.23 5.45
CA LYS A 247 3.40 16.12 6.34
C LYS A 247 3.92 17.56 6.28
N SER A 248 5.25 17.75 6.31
CA SER A 248 5.88 19.06 6.30
C SER A 248 5.59 19.92 5.08
N VAL A 249 5.16 19.32 3.98
CA VAL A 249 4.79 20.00 2.73
C VAL A 249 3.28 19.97 2.45
N GLY A 250 2.49 19.56 3.44
CA GLY A 250 1.01 19.57 3.38
C GLY A 250 0.39 18.40 2.62
N ILE A 251 1.11 17.31 2.41
CA ILE A 251 0.54 16.06 1.89
C ILE A 251 -0.17 15.35 3.05
N PRO A 252 -1.45 14.90 2.90
CA PRO A 252 -2.14 14.09 3.89
C PRO A 252 -1.34 12.81 4.19
N VAL A 253 -1.12 12.52 5.46
CA VAL A 253 -0.35 11.36 5.91
C VAL A 253 -1.10 10.56 6.96
N GLY A 254 -0.85 9.27 7.00
CA GLY A 254 -1.32 8.37 8.03
C GLY A 254 -0.52 7.08 8.02
N GLY A 255 -0.85 6.14 8.88
CA GLY A 255 -0.09 4.89 8.93
C GLY A 255 -0.37 4.07 10.17
N LEU A 256 0.46 3.04 10.34
CA LEU A 256 0.39 2.09 11.44
C LEU A 256 1.75 1.91 12.10
N PHE A 257 1.70 1.65 13.41
CA PHE A 257 2.85 1.35 14.24
C PHE A 257 2.47 0.33 15.32
N SER A 258 3.37 -0.57 15.69
CA SER A 258 3.10 -1.57 16.73
C SER A 258 3.93 -1.39 18.02
N GLY A 259 4.74 -0.34 18.08
CA GLY A 259 5.51 0.06 19.26
C GLY A 259 7.00 -0.31 19.16
N ALA A 260 7.86 0.55 19.68
CA ALA A 260 9.32 0.36 19.76
C ALA A 260 9.77 0.05 21.22
N ASP A 261 10.74 0.80 21.71
CA ASP A 261 11.35 0.59 23.04
C ASP A 261 10.54 1.18 24.21
N TYR A 262 9.42 1.81 23.96
CA TYR A 262 8.49 2.31 24.96
C TYR A 262 7.86 1.18 25.79
N ILE A 263 7.53 1.49 27.03
CA ILE A 263 7.05 0.50 27.97
C ILE A 263 5.53 0.35 27.88
N LYS A 264 5.09 -0.85 27.54
CA LYS A 264 3.67 -1.22 27.49
C LYS A 264 3.03 -1.09 28.88
N THR A 265 1.96 -0.32 28.97
CA THR A 265 1.20 -0.13 30.24
C THR A 265 0.33 -1.34 30.56
N ALA A 266 -0.11 -1.44 31.82
CA ALA A 266 -1.07 -2.47 32.23
C ALA A 266 -2.41 -2.34 31.47
N ALA A 267 -2.85 -1.13 31.18
CA ALA A 267 -4.07 -0.88 30.40
C ALA A 267 -3.93 -1.38 28.95
N GLN A 268 -2.80 -1.14 28.32
CA GLN A 268 -2.49 -1.63 26.97
C GLN A 268 -2.35 -3.17 26.94
N ALA A 269 -1.74 -3.77 27.96
CA ALA A 269 -1.67 -5.24 28.06
C ALA A 269 -3.06 -5.86 28.28
N ALA A 270 -3.95 -5.22 29.03
CA ALA A 270 -5.34 -5.66 29.17
C ALA A 270 -6.12 -5.53 27.87
N LYS A 271 -5.81 -4.53 27.04
CA LYS A 271 -6.45 -4.27 25.75
C LYS A 271 -5.98 -5.21 24.64
N TRP A 272 -4.68 -5.45 24.52
CA TRP A 272 -4.06 -6.12 23.38
C TRP A 272 -3.34 -7.43 23.73
N GLY A 273 -3.28 -7.81 25.01
CA GLY A 273 -2.43 -8.90 25.47
C GLY A 273 -0.96 -8.50 25.61
N GLY A 274 -0.10 -9.50 25.71
CA GLY A 274 1.32 -9.29 25.92
C GLY A 274 1.69 -8.97 27.37
N THR A 275 2.86 -8.37 27.59
CA THR A 275 3.45 -8.17 28.91
C THR A 275 3.56 -6.69 29.25
N SER A 276 2.83 -6.25 30.29
CA SER A 276 3.00 -4.89 30.83
C SER A 276 4.35 -4.74 31.53
N GLY A 277 4.87 -3.51 31.55
CA GLY A 277 6.17 -3.21 32.15
C GLY A 277 7.38 -3.63 31.29
N GLN A 278 7.14 -4.10 30.08
CA GLN A 278 8.19 -4.39 29.10
C GLN A 278 7.99 -3.52 27.84
N ALA A 279 9.07 -3.30 27.10
CA ALA A 279 9.02 -2.62 25.81
C ALA A 279 8.09 -3.35 24.83
N PHE A 280 7.51 -2.60 23.90
CA PHE A 280 6.80 -3.21 22.76
C PHE A 280 7.78 -4.02 21.90
N ASP A 281 8.98 -3.45 21.66
CA ASP A 281 10.10 -4.15 21.03
C ASP A 281 11.41 -3.85 21.77
N ARG A 282 11.90 -4.80 22.54
CA ARG A 282 13.19 -4.68 23.25
C ARG A 282 14.42 -4.90 22.36
N CYS A 283 14.19 -5.32 21.12
CA CYS A 283 15.24 -5.48 20.11
C CYS A 283 15.35 -4.29 19.15
N TYR A 284 14.58 -3.23 19.39
CA TYR A 284 14.67 -2.00 18.63
C TYR A 284 16.11 -1.50 18.55
N HIS A 285 16.62 -1.24 17.34
CA HIS A 285 17.99 -0.84 17.05
C HIS A 285 19.08 -1.80 17.58
N ALA A 286 18.78 -3.08 17.75
CA ALA A 286 19.69 -4.06 18.32
C ALA A 286 19.93 -5.26 17.39
N SER A 287 20.98 -6.03 17.66
CA SER A 287 21.33 -7.22 16.89
C SER A 287 20.30 -8.36 17.00
N CYS A 288 19.44 -8.33 18.00
CA CYS A 288 18.37 -9.31 18.18
C CYS A 288 17.10 -8.99 17.36
N ASP A 289 17.05 -7.86 16.62
CA ASP A 289 15.94 -7.59 15.67
C ASP A 289 16.06 -8.48 14.44
N THR A 290 15.70 -9.74 14.62
CA THR A 290 15.77 -10.83 13.65
C THR A 290 14.38 -11.35 13.31
N ALA A 291 14.28 -12.31 12.39
CA ALA A 291 13.00 -12.94 12.02
C ALA A 291 12.27 -13.63 13.20
N SER A 292 12.97 -13.90 14.31
CA SER A 292 12.35 -14.39 15.56
C SER A 292 11.80 -13.27 16.46
N ASN A 293 12.05 -12.00 16.13
CA ASN A 293 11.57 -10.82 16.86
C ASN A 293 10.27 -10.27 16.25
N ILE A 294 9.39 -11.14 15.75
CA ILE A 294 8.13 -10.77 15.10
C ILE A 294 6.96 -11.46 15.79
N ASP A 295 5.91 -10.70 16.10
CA ASP A 295 4.59 -11.25 16.40
C ASP A 295 3.79 -11.46 15.12
N ASP A 296 3.54 -12.72 14.78
CA ASP A 296 2.84 -13.10 13.55
C ASP A 296 1.41 -12.56 13.48
N THR A 297 0.74 -12.46 14.65
CA THR A 297 -0.64 -11.96 14.71
C THR A 297 -0.71 -10.46 14.45
N ALA A 298 0.20 -9.69 15.04
CA ALA A 298 0.28 -8.25 14.79
C ALA A 298 0.67 -7.96 13.34
N LEU A 299 1.68 -8.67 12.84
CA LEU A 299 2.12 -8.53 11.45
C LEU A 299 0.98 -8.82 10.46
N ASN A 300 0.21 -9.92 10.69
CA ASN A 300 -0.94 -10.26 9.84
C ASN A 300 -2.00 -9.15 9.85
N ARG A 301 -2.42 -8.73 11.04
CA ARG A 301 -3.48 -7.72 11.20
C ARG A 301 -3.11 -6.37 10.59
N ASN A 302 -1.85 -5.95 10.78
CA ASN A 302 -1.36 -4.71 10.21
C ASN A 302 -1.17 -4.80 8.69
N ALA A 303 -0.75 -5.94 8.14
CA ALA A 303 -0.66 -6.16 6.71
C ALA A 303 -2.04 -6.15 6.03
N ASP A 304 -3.05 -6.75 6.66
CA ASP A 304 -4.42 -6.71 6.17
C ASP A 304 -5.02 -5.30 6.25
N ALA A 305 -4.73 -4.56 7.35
CA ALA A 305 -5.13 -3.16 7.49
C ALA A 305 -4.49 -2.26 6.42
N LEU A 306 -3.21 -2.51 6.09
CA LEU A 306 -2.50 -1.84 5.01
C LEU A 306 -3.20 -2.08 3.67
N ALA A 307 -3.48 -3.33 3.32
CA ALA A 307 -4.18 -3.67 2.09
C ALA A 307 -5.57 -3.01 2.05
N TYR A 308 -6.32 -3.08 3.16
CA TYR A 308 -7.63 -2.43 3.27
C TYR A 308 -7.54 -0.92 2.99
N ALA A 309 -6.57 -0.22 3.58
CA ALA A 309 -6.39 1.21 3.36
C ALA A 309 -6.00 1.53 1.90
N VAL A 310 -5.07 0.76 1.31
CA VAL A 310 -4.66 0.92 -0.09
C VAL A 310 -5.87 0.77 -1.02
N TRP A 311 -6.69 -0.27 -0.84
CA TRP A 311 -7.90 -0.49 -1.67
C TRP A 311 -8.95 0.57 -1.44
N THR A 312 -9.25 0.91 -0.18
CA THR A 312 -10.30 1.88 0.16
C THR A 312 -9.99 3.29 -0.36
N LEU A 313 -8.74 3.74 -0.18
CA LEU A 313 -8.35 5.10 -0.56
C LEU A 313 -8.10 5.27 -2.06
N SER A 314 -7.86 4.18 -2.79
CA SER A 314 -7.60 4.21 -4.23
C SER A 314 -8.81 3.86 -5.11
N SER A 315 -9.95 3.53 -4.51
CA SER A 315 -11.21 3.19 -5.20
C SER A 315 -11.92 4.39 -5.78
#